data_d3585f6b7e0e2691a21089a8a62d3931
#
_entry.id   d3585f6b7e0e2691a21089a8a62d3931
#
_cell.length_a   1.000
_cell.length_b   1.000
_cell.length_c   1.000
_cell.angle_alpha   90.00
_cell.angle_beta   90.00
_cell.angle_gamma   90.00
#
_symmetry.space_group_name_H-M   'P 1'
#
loop_
_entity.id
_entity.type
_entity.pdbx_description
1 polymer ?
#
loop_
_entity_poly.entity_id
_entity_poly.type
_entity_poly.pdbx_seq_one_letter_code
_entity_poly.pdbx_strand_id
1 'polypeptide(L)'
;RVSLQDNDQKALERAPALIEGALTTLTKGDAIAADEATAAQGKITTVASVPDAVEDAALVVEAVTENRDIKRAVFANIDASAPPDAIIASNTSHLDVFPLMPAGRQARCLITHWYTPAYIVDLVDLAPGPETTRDVMTMMHALYAGMGKYPIAFETFISGYVANRIQAAMNLEIFRMLDEGLASPE
;
A
#
# COMPACT_ATOMS: atom_id res chain seq x y z
N ARG A 1 -2.57 -14.53 7.65
CA ARG A 1 -4.00 -14.21 7.51
C ARG A 1 -4.12 -12.72 7.17
N VAL A 2 -5.05 -12.39 6.26
CA VAL A 2 -5.34 -11.02 5.83
C VAL A 2 -6.85 -10.79 5.97
N SER A 3 -7.23 -9.72 6.65
CA SER A 3 -8.59 -9.20 6.67
C SER A 3 -8.69 -8.03 5.71
N LEU A 4 -9.58 -8.11 4.72
CA LEU A 4 -9.80 -7.07 3.72
C LEU A 4 -11.10 -6.34 4.04
N GLN A 5 -11.02 -5.03 4.22
CA GLN A 5 -12.16 -4.19 4.54
C GLN A 5 -12.38 -3.13 3.47
N ASP A 6 -13.62 -2.87 3.14
CA ASP A 6 -14.07 -1.72 2.35
C ASP A 6 -15.44 -1.27 2.86
N ASN A 7 -15.78 0.01 2.69
CA ASN A 7 -17.12 0.53 2.99
C ASN A 7 -18.11 0.32 1.84
N ASP A 8 -17.63 -0.04 0.63
CA ASP A 8 -18.45 -0.45 -0.50
C ASP A 8 -18.64 -1.97 -0.49
N GLN A 9 -19.85 -2.41 -0.13
CA GLN A 9 -20.21 -3.84 -0.13
C GLN A 9 -19.96 -4.49 -1.49
N LYS A 10 -20.15 -3.79 -2.60
CA LYS A 10 -19.87 -4.32 -3.95
C LYS A 10 -18.39 -4.53 -4.20
N ALA A 11 -17.53 -3.70 -3.58
CA ALA A 11 -16.08 -3.93 -3.64
C ALA A 11 -15.70 -5.22 -2.90
N LEU A 12 -16.25 -5.45 -1.71
CA LEU A 12 -16.04 -6.68 -0.94
C LEU A 12 -16.55 -7.93 -1.69
N GLU A 13 -17.70 -7.83 -2.36
CA GLU A 13 -18.26 -8.95 -3.17
C GLU A 13 -17.40 -9.28 -4.39
N ARG A 14 -16.72 -8.30 -5.00
CA ARG A 14 -15.82 -8.49 -6.15
C ARG A 14 -14.41 -8.95 -5.75
N ALA A 15 -13.99 -8.66 -4.53
CA ALA A 15 -12.63 -8.91 -4.07
C ALA A 15 -12.17 -10.37 -4.25
N PRO A 16 -12.96 -11.42 -3.91
CA PRO A 16 -12.56 -12.80 -4.12
C PRO A 16 -12.23 -13.13 -5.58
N ALA A 17 -13.03 -12.66 -6.53
CA ALA A 17 -12.79 -12.92 -7.96
C ALA A 17 -11.54 -12.17 -8.47
N LEU A 18 -11.27 -10.96 -7.99
CA LEU A 18 -10.05 -10.23 -8.32
C LEU A 18 -8.80 -10.91 -7.76
N ILE A 19 -8.88 -11.42 -6.54
CA ILE A 19 -7.80 -12.19 -5.90
C ILE A 19 -7.53 -13.48 -6.67
N GLU A 20 -8.57 -14.22 -7.03
CA GLU A 20 -8.46 -15.45 -7.83
C GLU A 20 -7.82 -15.17 -9.20
N GLY A 21 -8.20 -14.07 -9.85
CA GLY A 21 -7.59 -13.63 -11.11
C GLY A 21 -6.09 -13.32 -10.98
N ALA A 22 -5.70 -12.65 -9.90
CA ALA A 22 -4.29 -12.35 -9.59
C ALA A 22 -3.49 -13.64 -9.33
N LEU A 23 -4.02 -14.55 -8.50
CA LEU A 23 -3.39 -15.83 -8.19
C LEU A 23 -3.28 -16.72 -9.45
N THR A 24 -4.30 -16.73 -10.30
CA THR A 24 -4.28 -17.42 -11.60
C THR A 24 -3.18 -16.86 -12.50
N THR A 25 -3.00 -15.55 -12.53
CA THR A 25 -1.95 -14.91 -13.34
C THR A 25 -0.56 -15.33 -12.84
N LEU A 26 -0.34 -15.31 -11.52
CA LEU A 26 0.93 -15.73 -10.91
C LEU A 26 1.22 -17.23 -11.18
N THR A 27 0.21 -18.08 -11.06
CA THR A 27 0.37 -19.53 -11.31
C THR A 27 0.66 -19.80 -12.79
N LYS A 28 -0.01 -19.14 -13.73
CA LYS A 28 0.27 -19.27 -15.17
C LYS A 28 1.65 -18.75 -15.57
N GLY A 29 2.20 -17.82 -14.82
CA GLY A 29 3.55 -17.28 -15.01
C GLY A 29 4.63 -18.03 -14.22
N ASP A 30 4.31 -19.19 -13.63
CA ASP A 30 5.20 -20.01 -12.81
C ASP A 30 5.84 -19.24 -11.62
N ALA A 31 5.19 -18.13 -11.17
CA ALA A 31 5.64 -17.34 -10.04
C ALA A 31 5.27 -17.96 -8.69
N ILE A 32 4.18 -18.71 -8.62
CA ILE A 32 3.75 -19.49 -7.45
C ILE A 32 3.17 -20.85 -7.89
N ALA A 33 3.25 -21.86 -7.03
CA ALA A 33 2.62 -23.15 -7.26
C ALA A 33 1.09 -23.09 -7.04
N ALA A 34 0.35 -24.01 -7.64
CA ALA A 34 -1.12 -24.02 -7.55
C ALA A 34 -1.65 -24.28 -6.12
N ASP A 35 -0.95 -25.09 -5.34
CA ASP A 35 -1.25 -25.35 -3.95
C ASP A 35 -0.95 -24.13 -3.06
N GLU A 36 0.11 -23.38 -3.36
CA GLU A 36 0.39 -22.10 -2.70
C GLU A 36 -0.69 -21.05 -2.98
N ALA A 37 -1.17 -20.96 -4.24
CA ALA A 37 -2.28 -20.08 -4.61
C ALA A 37 -3.55 -20.41 -3.82
N THR A 38 -3.90 -21.70 -3.75
CA THR A 38 -5.06 -22.19 -2.98
C THR A 38 -4.90 -21.88 -1.49
N ALA A 39 -3.72 -22.13 -0.93
CA ALA A 39 -3.43 -21.83 0.48
C ALA A 39 -3.48 -20.33 0.79
N ALA A 40 -3.02 -19.47 -0.15
CA ALA A 40 -3.08 -18.03 0.00
C ALA A 40 -4.53 -17.50 0.00
N GLN A 41 -5.36 -17.97 -0.94
CA GLN A 41 -6.77 -17.61 -1.01
C GLN A 41 -7.52 -17.95 0.29
N GLY A 42 -7.26 -19.12 0.88
CA GLY A 42 -7.84 -19.54 2.15
C GLY A 42 -7.44 -18.72 3.38
N LYS A 43 -6.43 -17.85 3.25
CA LYS A 43 -5.97 -16.95 4.32
C LYS A 43 -6.56 -15.54 4.25
N ILE A 44 -7.36 -15.23 3.22
CA ILE A 44 -7.94 -13.92 2.99
C ILE A 44 -9.42 -13.94 3.33
N THR A 45 -9.88 -13.02 4.17
CA THR A 45 -11.29 -12.85 4.54
C THR A 45 -11.72 -11.41 4.30
N THR A 46 -12.96 -11.22 3.86
CA THR A 46 -13.57 -9.89 3.75
C THR A 46 -14.40 -9.59 5.00
N VAL A 47 -14.32 -8.36 5.49
CA VAL A 47 -15.08 -7.88 6.65
C VAL A 47 -15.66 -6.50 6.37
N ALA A 48 -16.80 -6.17 6.97
CA ALA A 48 -17.52 -4.93 6.68
C ALA A 48 -17.05 -3.74 7.52
N SER A 49 -16.48 -3.97 8.69
CA SER A 49 -16.10 -2.88 9.60
C SER A 49 -14.58 -2.80 9.80
N VAL A 50 -14.08 -1.58 10.04
CA VAL A 50 -12.67 -1.36 10.40
C VAL A 50 -12.29 -2.08 11.69
N PRO A 51 -13.09 -2.03 12.78
CA PRO A 51 -12.78 -2.80 13.99
C PRO A 51 -12.55 -4.28 13.72
N ASP A 52 -13.44 -4.95 12.99
CA ASP A 52 -13.31 -6.38 12.67
C ASP A 52 -12.05 -6.70 11.84
N ALA A 53 -11.59 -5.73 11.05
CA ALA A 53 -10.38 -5.90 10.24
C ALA A 53 -9.10 -5.78 11.05
N VAL A 54 -9.09 -4.98 12.12
CA VAL A 54 -7.85 -4.53 12.76
C VAL A 54 -7.66 -5.00 14.21
N GLU A 55 -8.68 -5.59 14.86
CA GLU A 55 -8.65 -5.96 16.30
C GLU A 55 -7.48 -6.87 16.69
N ASP A 56 -7.04 -7.75 15.77
CA ASP A 56 -5.91 -8.67 15.96
C ASP A 56 -4.73 -8.37 14.99
N ALA A 57 -4.73 -7.22 14.34
CA ALA A 57 -3.76 -6.93 13.30
C ALA A 57 -2.41 -6.50 13.87
N ALA A 58 -1.33 -7.16 13.46
CA ALA A 58 0.04 -6.69 13.70
C ALA A 58 0.47 -5.59 12.74
N LEU A 59 -0.13 -5.54 11.54
CA LEU A 59 0.09 -4.54 10.49
C LEU A 59 -1.25 -4.17 9.88
N VAL A 60 -1.53 -2.89 9.80
CA VAL A 60 -2.68 -2.33 9.09
C VAL A 60 -2.16 -1.51 7.91
N VAL A 61 -2.64 -1.81 6.70
CA VAL A 61 -2.32 -1.03 5.50
C VAL A 61 -3.57 -0.27 5.07
N GLU A 62 -3.55 1.04 5.23
CA GLU A 62 -4.59 1.94 4.75
C GLU A 62 -4.38 2.20 3.25
N ALA A 63 -5.42 1.94 2.45
CA ALA A 63 -5.40 2.13 1.00
C ALA A 63 -6.71 2.76 0.49
N VAL A 64 -7.33 3.63 1.29
CA VAL A 64 -8.56 4.33 0.90
C VAL A 64 -8.27 5.50 -0.04
N THR A 65 -9.33 6.09 -0.58
CA THR A 65 -9.27 7.24 -1.50
C THR A 65 -8.30 8.33 -1.00
N GLU A 66 -7.57 8.94 -1.93
CA GLU A 66 -6.56 9.97 -1.67
C GLU A 66 -7.23 11.30 -1.26
N ASN A 67 -7.90 11.27 -0.10
CA ASN A 67 -8.61 12.40 0.50
C ASN A 67 -8.26 12.51 1.99
N ARG A 68 -7.82 13.70 2.42
CA ARG A 68 -7.32 13.93 3.78
C ARG A 68 -8.37 13.65 4.87
N ASP A 69 -9.63 14.03 4.64
CA ASP A 69 -10.67 13.89 5.65
C ASP A 69 -11.13 12.43 5.78
N ILE A 70 -11.20 11.72 4.65
CA ILE A 70 -11.48 10.27 4.64
C ILE A 70 -10.36 9.53 5.38
N LYS A 71 -9.08 9.79 5.05
CA LYS A 71 -7.95 9.15 5.70
C LYS A 71 -7.89 9.46 7.20
N ARG A 72 -8.16 10.70 7.61
CA ARG A 72 -8.22 11.07 9.04
C ARG A 72 -9.28 10.25 9.79
N ALA A 73 -10.48 10.13 9.22
CA ALA A 73 -11.55 9.34 9.82
C ALA A 73 -11.19 7.84 9.92
N VAL A 74 -10.56 7.29 8.88
CA VAL A 74 -10.11 5.89 8.88
C VAL A 74 -9.00 5.67 9.91
N PHE A 75 -8.00 6.54 9.99
CA PHE A 75 -6.93 6.44 11.00
C PHE A 75 -7.49 6.53 12.43
N ALA A 76 -8.49 7.39 12.67
CA ALA A 76 -9.14 7.45 13.98
C ALA A 76 -9.86 6.13 14.35
N ASN A 77 -10.53 5.48 13.37
CA ASN A 77 -11.16 4.19 13.58
C ASN A 77 -10.14 3.07 13.80
N ILE A 78 -9.02 3.08 13.08
CA ILE A 78 -7.91 2.15 13.28
C ILE A 78 -7.32 2.31 14.68
N ASP A 79 -7.07 3.55 15.12
CA ASP A 79 -6.51 3.84 16.45
C ASP A 79 -7.39 3.34 17.58
N ALA A 80 -8.70 3.48 17.44
CA ALA A 80 -9.67 3.07 18.43
C ALA A 80 -9.77 1.53 18.62
N SER A 81 -9.33 0.75 17.61
CA SER A 81 -9.63 -0.69 17.56
C SER A 81 -8.41 -1.58 17.40
N ALA A 82 -7.33 -1.09 16.77
CA ALA A 82 -6.12 -1.87 16.54
C ALA A 82 -5.30 -2.03 17.83
N PRO A 83 -4.56 -3.15 17.99
CA PRO A 83 -3.64 -3.34 19.10
C PRO A 83 -2.65 -2.16 19.24
N PRO A 84 -2.24 -1.80 20.46
CA PRO A 84 -1.37 -0.64 20.70
C PRO A 84 -0.01 -0.76 19.99
N ASP A 85 0.45 -1.95 19.74
CA ASP A 85 1.72 -2.29 19.09
C ASP A 85 1.58 -2.57 17.60
N ALA A 86 0.38 -2.48 17.02
CA ALA A 86 0.17 -2.60 15.59
C ALA A 86 0.94 -1.51 14.81
N ILE A 87 1.53 -1.88 13.70
CA ILE A 87 2.12 -0.94 12.73
C ILE A 87 0.99 -0.41 11.85
N ILE A 88 0.94 0.90 11.65
CA ILE A 88 -0.01 1.55 10.75
C ILE A 88 0.73 2.09 9.53
N ALA A 89 0.45 1.51 8.39
CA ALA A 89 1.02 1.91 7.10
C ALA A 89 -0.04 2.57 6.22
N SER A 90 0.36 3.53 5.38
CA SER A 90 -0.50 4.10 4.35
C SER A 90 0.04 3.83 2.96
N ASN A 91 -0.83 3.50 2.03
CA ASN A 91 -0.50 3.33 0.61
C ASN A 91 -0.68 4.63 -0.20
N THR A 92 -0.64 5.79 0.45
CA THR A 92 -0.76 7.10 -0.21
C THR A 92 0.34 7.29 -1.26
N SER A 93 -0.02 7.89 -2.41
CA SER A 93 0.94 8.17 -3.48
C SER A 93 1.58 9.56 -3.34
N HIS A 94 0.85 10.53 -2.81
CA HIS A 94 1.27 11.93 -2.83
C HIS A 94 1.03 12.70 -1.52
N LEU A 95 0.06 12.28 -0.70
CA LEU A 95 -0.30 13.00 0.51
C LEU A 95 0.72 12.77 1.63
N ASP A 96 1.16 13.84 2.27
CA ASP A 96 1.71 13.74 3.61
C ASP A 96 0.56 13.39 4.57
N VAL A 97 0.55 12.12 4.99
CA VAL A 97 -0.49 11.55 5.86
C VAL A 97 -0.09 11.58 7.33
N PHE A 98 1.16 11.83 7.66
CA PHE A 98 1.63 11.81 9.04
C PHE A 98 0.86 12.76 9.97
N PRO A 99 0.50 13.99 9.56
CA PRO A 99 -0.37 14.86 10.37
C PRO A 99 -1.81 14.35 10.55
N LEU A 100 -2.20 13.30 9.81
CA LEU A 100 -3.53 12.69 9.89
C LEU A 100 -3.54 11.43 10.77
N MET A 101 -2.36 10.83 10.97
CA MET A 101 -2.17 9.61 11.76
C MET A 101 -2.25 9.93 13.26
N PRO A 102 -2.63 8.95 14.11
CA PRO A 102 -2.78 9.15 15.54
C PRO A 102 -1.48 9.58 16.20
N ALA A 103 -1.50 10.66 16.98
CA ALA A 103 -0.31 11.21 17.62
C ALA A 103 0.38 10.21 18.56
N GLY A 104 -0.38 9.36 19.26
CA GLY A 104 0.16 8.34 20.18
C GLY A 104 0.83 7.17 19.48
N ARG A 105 0.72 7.05 18.14
CA ARG A 105 1.25 5.92 17.34
C ARG A 105 2.30 6.31 16.33
N GLN A 106 2.72 7.57 16.25
CA GLN A 106 3.64 8.09 15.23
C GLN A 106 4.95 7.27 15.13
N ALA A 107 5.45 6.75 16.24
CA ALA A 107 6.63 5.89 16.29
C ALA A 107 6.47 4.58 15.48
N ARG A 108 5.23 4.14 15.25
CA ARG A 108 4.87 2.90 14.53
C ARG A 108 4.09 3.17 13.23
N CYS A 109 4.12 4.41 12.75
CA CYS A 109 3.48 4.83 11.52
C CYS A 109 4.52 4.99 10.41
N LEU A 110 4.19 4.55 9.19
CA LEU A 110 5.01 4.75 8.01
C LEU A 110 4.15 4.76 6.75
N ILE A 111 4.75 5.08 5.63
CA ILE A 111 4.16 4.88 4.31
C ILE A 111 4.75 3.63 3.68
N THR A 112 3.90 2.80 3.10
CA THR A 112 4.28 1.65 2.27
C THR A 112 3.54 1.75 0.95
N HIS A 113 4.17 2.39 -0.03
CA HIS A 113 3.53 2.67 -1.31
C HIS A 113 3.79 1.55 -2.32
N TRP A 114 2.73 0.91 -2.74
CA TRP A 114 2.74 -0.17 -3.74
C TRP A 114 2.36 0.36 -5.11
N TYR A 115 2.94 -0.25 -6.13
CA TYR A 115 2.62 0.05 -7.53
C TYR A 115 1.62 -0.96 -8.09
N THR A 116 0.72 -0.49 -8.94
CA THR A 116 -0.32 -1.34 -9.55
C THR A 116 0.17 -1.93 -10.87
N PRO A 117 -0.02 -3.25 -11.12
CA PRO A 117 -0.63 -4.24 -10.22
C PRO A 117 0.38 -4.77 -9.18
N ALA A 118 0.02 -4.70 -7.90
CA ALA A 118 0.94 -5.02 -6.78
C ALA A 118 1.46 -6.47 -6.78
N TYR A 119 0.76 -7.39 -7.40
CA TYR A 119 1.16 -8.79 -7.52
C TYR A 119 2.17 -9.04 -8.68
N ILE A 120 2.36 -8.07 -9.58
CA ILE A 120 3.34 -8.13 -10.69
C ILE A 120 4.52 -7.20 -10.43
N VAL A 121 4.24 -5.98 -9.97
CA VAL A 121 5.30 -4.99 -9.71
C VAL A 121 5.94 -5.29 -8.36
N ASP A 122 7.24 -5.52 -8.36
CA ASP A 122 7.96 -5.87 -7.12
C ASP A 122 8.39 -4.67 -6.30
N LEU A 123 8.32 -3.46 -6.85
CA LEU A 123 8.75 -2.25 -6.17
C LEU A 123 7.76 -1.85 -5.05
N VAL A 124 8.29 -1.52 -3.87
CA VAL A 124 7.55 -0.94 -2.74
C VAL A 124 8.38 0.20 -2.15
N ASP A 125 7.81 1.40 -2.10
CA ASP A 125 8.46 2.52 -1.43
C ASP A 125 8.13 2.52 0.07
N LEU A 126 9.14 2.71 0.91
CA LEU A 126 9.02 2.82 2.36
C LEU A 126 9.46 4.20 2.80
N ALA A 127 8.53 5.03 3.27
CA ALA A 127 8.86 6.36 3.74
C ALA A 127 8.49 6.54 5.23
N PRO A 128 9.45 6.96 6.07
CA PRO A 128 9.19 7.24 7.47
C PRO A 128 8.49 8.58 7.65
N GLY A 129 7.73 8.71 8.72
CA GLY A 129 7.31 9.98 9.28
C GLY A 129 8.37 10.56 10.23
N PRO A 130 8.11 11.74 10.77
CA PRO A 130 9.06 12.41 11.66
C PRO A 130 9.45 11.61 12.91
N GLU A 131 8.56 10.77 13.40
CA GLU A 131 8.74 9.98 14.63
C GLU A 131 8.85 8.47 14.37
N THR A 132 8.74 8.00 13.12
CA THR A 132 8.85 6.58 12.79
C THR A 132 10.18 6.02 13.28
N THR A 133 10.15 4.95 14.06
CA THR A 133 11.38 4.36 14.60
C THR A 133 12.13 3.58 13.52
N ARG A 134 13.46 3.53 13.67
CA ARG A 134 14.33 2.76 12.78
C ARG A 134 13.97 1.26 12.79
N ASP A 135 13.57 0.73 13.94
CA ASP A 135 13.19 -0.68 14.08
C ASP A 135 11.95 -1.01 13.23
N VAL A 136 10.96 -0.13 13.19
CA VAL A 136 9.77 -0.28 12.33
C VAL A 136 10.19 -0.29 10.86
N MET A 137 11.03 0.64 10.44
CA MET A 137 11.53 0.69 9.06
C MET A 137 12.31 -0.59 8.69
N THR A 138 13.17 -1.06 9.58
CA THR A 138 13.95 -2.30 9.38
C THR A 138 13.02 -3.52 9.29
N MET A 139 12.04 -3.61 10.18
CA MET A 139 11.06 -4.71 10.19
C MET A 139 10.24 -4.74 8.90
N MET A 140 9.73 -3.58 8.45
CA MET A 140 8.93 -3.50 7.24
C MET A 140 9.75 -3.77 5.98
N HIS A 141 11.01 -3.31 5.94
CA HIS A 141 11.93 -3.64 4.86
C HIS A 141 12.17 -5.17 4.78
N ALA A 142 12.47 -5.80 5.92
CA ALA A 142 12.68 -7.24 5.98
C ALA A 142 11.41 -8.04 5.60
N LEU A 143 10.24 -7.59 6.05
CA LEU A 143 8.95 -8.20 5.71
C LEU A 143 8.73 -8.21 4.20
N TYR A 144 8.85 -7.06 3.53
CA TYR A 144 8.59 -6.99 2.09
C TYR A 144 9.69 -7.65 1.25
N ALA A 145 10.95 -7.56 1.65
CA ALA A 145 12.02 -8.33 1.02
C ALA A 145 11.78 -9.84 1.13
N GLY A 146 11.31 -10.32 2.30
CA GLY A 146 10.91 -11.71 2.51
C GLY A 146 9.70 -12.16 1.68
N MET A 147 8.89 -11.22 1.19
CA MET A 147 7.80 -11.46 0.24
C MET A 147 8.25 -11.43 -1.23
N GLY A 148 9.55 -11.32 -1.50
CA GLY A 148 10.10 -11.22 -2.85
C GLY A 148 9.96 -9.82 -3.47
N LYS A 149 9.66 -8.79 -2.67
CA LYS A 149 9.57 -7.40 -3.14
C LYS A 149 10.91 -6.68 -3.04
N TYR A 150 11.03 -5.57 -3.75
CA TYR A 150 12.17 -4.65 -3.69
C TYR A 150 11.77 -3.38 -2.92
N PRO A 151 11.90 -3.37 -1.58
CA PRO A 151 11.58 -2.19 -0.79
C PRO A 151 12.68 -1.12 -0.95
N ILE A 152 12.27 0.09 -1.33
CA ILE A 152 13.13 1.28 -1.36
C ILE A 152 12.82 2.11 -0.11
N ALA A 153 13.77 2.13 0.83
CA ALA A 153 13.64 2.93 2.04
C ALA A 153 14.14 4.36 1.83
N PHE A 154 13.31 5.33 2.18
CA PHE A 154 13.64 6.75 2.20
C PHE A 154 14.07 7.20 3.58
N GLU A 155 14.87 8.24 3.64
CA GLU A 155 15.24 8.90 4.92
C GLU A 155 14.12 9.83 5.43
N THR A 156 13.23 10.28 4.54
CA THR A 156 12.10 11.15 4.86
C THR A 156 11.00 10.99 3.83
N PHE A 157 9.79 11.46 4.15
CA PHE A 157 8.70 11.52 3.18
C PHE A 157 9.06 12.43 1.99
N ILE A 158 8.78 11.93 0.79
CA ILE A 158 8.87 12.69 -0.46
C ILE A 158 7.67 12.34 -1.34
N SER A 159 6.87 13.34 -1.70
CA SER A 159 5.68 13.15 -2.54
C SER A 159 6.05 12.53 -3.88
N GLY A 160 5.34 11.46 -4.28
CA GLY A 160 5.55 10.76 -5.55
C GLY A 160 6.72 9.78 -5.56
N TYR A 161 7.47 9.65 -4.47
CA TYR A 161 8.56 8.67 -4.28
C TYR A 161 9.53 8.60 -5.48
N VAL A 162 10.07 7.41 -5.83
CA VAL A 162 11.04 7.27 -6.94
C VAL A 162 10.32 7.22 -8.28
N ALA A 163 9.49 6.20 -8.51
CA ALA A 163 8.99 5.90 -9.85
C ALA A 163 8.03 6.97 -10.36
N ASN A 164 7.11 7.46 -9.52
CA ASN A 164 6.18 8.52 -9.93
C ASN A 164 6.90 9.83 -10.24
N ARG A 165 8.00 10.15 -9.52
CA ARG A 165 8.81 11.35 -9.80
C ARG A 165 9.58 11.24 -11.11
N ILE A 166 10.17 10.06 -11.39
CA ILE A 166 10.85 9.81 -12.68
C ILE A 166 9.82 9.89 -13.81
N GLN A 167 8.67 9.24 -13.65
CA GLN A 167 7.59 9.28 -14.65
C GLN A 167 7.10 10.70 -14.90
N ALA A 168 6.94 11.51 -13.85
CA ALA A 168 6.53 12.91 -13.99
C ALA A 168 7.57 13.74 -14.76
N ALA A 169 8.86 13.52 -14.51
CA ALA A 169 9.95 14.20 -15.22
C ALA A 169 9.98 13.79 -16.71
N MET A 170 9.81 12.50 -17.01
CA MET A 170 9.70 12.01 -18.38
C MET A 170 8.49 12.59 -19.11
N ASN A 171 7.32 12.60 -18.45
CA ASN A 171 6.10 13.16 -19.04
C ASN A 171 6.26 14.66 -19.33
N LEU A 172 6.91 15.40 -18.44
CA LEU A 172 7.17 16.83 -18.64
C LEU A 172 8.01 17.07 -19.90
N GLU A 173 9.06 16.29 -20.12
CA GLU A 173 9.90 16.40 -21.32
C GLU A 173 9.13 15.99 -22.58
N ILE A 174 8.33 14.93 -22.53
CA ILE A 174 7.46 14.51 -23.64
C ILE A 174 6.51 15.66 -24.04
N PHE A 175 5.82 16.26 -23.06
CA PHE A 175 4.92 17.39 -23.33
C PHE A 175 5.65 18.60 -23.92
N ARG A 176 6.87 18.90 -23.42
CA ARG A 176 7.70 19.95 -23.98
C ARG A 176 8.03 19.71 -25.45
N MET A 177 8.44 18.48 -25.82
CA MET A 177 8.74 18.10 -27.19
C MET A 177 7.51 18.26 -28.12
N LEU A 178 6.32 17.92 -27.63
CA LEU A 178 5.07 18.08 -28.34
C LEU A 178 4.73 19.56 -28.54
N ASP A 179 4.85 20.38 -27.52
CA ASP A 179 4.56 21.82 -27.54
C ASP A 179 5.53 22.58 -28.49
N GLU A 180 6.78 22.15 -28.52
CA GLU A 180 7.80 22.71 -29.42
C GLU A 180 7.72 22.17 -30.87
N GLY A 181 6.80 21.23 -31.15
CA GLY A 181 6.63 20.59 -32.45
C GLY A 181 7.78 19.67 -32.87
N LEU A 182 8.58 19.20 -31.90
CA LEU A 182 9.70 18.30 -32.17
C LEU A 182 9.27 16.85 -32.34
N ALA A 183 8.06 16.51 -31.88
CA ALA A 183 7.45 15.18 -31.96
C ALA A 183 5.94 15.30 -32.22
N SER A 184 5.34 14.23 -32.74
CA SER A 184 3.90 14.07 -32.91
C SER A 184 3.39 12.99 -31.93
N PRO A 185 2.15 13.04 -31.47
CA PRO A 185 1.55 11.98 -30.65
C PRO A 185 1.20 10.72 -31.44
N GLU A 186 1.41 10.71 -32.78
CA GLU A 186 1.17 9.59 -33.69
C GLU A 186 2.38 8.65 -33.79
#